data_33c52d6afb8a2f6920f0e4d84254cb51
#
_entry.id   33c52d6afb8a2f6920f0e4d84254cb51
#
_cell.length_a   1.000
_cell.length_b   1.000
_cell.length_c   1.000
_cell.angle_alpha   90.00
_cell.angle_beta   90.00
_cell.angle_gamma   90.00
#
_symmetry.space_group_name_H-M   'P 1'
#
loop_
_entity.id
_entity.type
_entity.pdbx_description
1 polymer ?
#
loop_
_entity_poly.entity_id
_entity_poly.type
_entity_poly.pdbx_seq_one_letter_code
_entity_poly.pdbx_strand_id
1 'polypeptide(L)'
;MTPFPFYVDVSDSLLRARDLMTEHEVRHLPVVKGHELLGILTDRDLKRALDPDLGLPPKTELFVRDVYLPDPYVVDDHSPLDDVLEHMATHHLGSALVTKHGRLAGIFTSTDACRAYSEHLRRIFPKPVGTDAA
;
A
#
# COMPACT_ATOMS: atom_id res chain seq x y z
N MET A 1 1.48 1.35 -10.92
CA MET A 1 1.62 2.31 -9.81
C MET A 1 0.40 3.21 -9.75
N THR A 2 -0.05 3.50 -8.55
CA THR A 2 -1.11 4.48 -8.32
C THR A 2 -0.43 5.83 -8.05
N PRO A 3 -0.58 6.81 -8.97
CA PRO A 3 0.02 8.12 -8.78
C PRO A 3 -0.75 8.92 -7.72
N PHE A 4 -0.05 9.82 -7.03
CA PHE A 4 -0.61 10.67 -5.97
C PHE A 4 -1.44 9.87 -4.96
N PRO A 5 -0.80 8.93 -4.24
CA PRO A 5 -1.53 8.03 -3.35
C PRO A 5 -2.20 8.80 -2.21
N PHE A 6 -3.30 8.25 -1.72
CA PHE A 6 -3.88 8.73 -0.49
C PHE A 6 -2.93 8.42 0.67
N TYR A 7 -2.86 9.32 1.62
CA TYR A 7 -1.96 9.18 2.76
C TYR A 7 -2.64 9.66 4.04
N VAL A 8 -2.05 9.31 5.16
CA VAL A 8 -2.51 9.76 6.48
C VAL A 8 -1.35 10.38 7.24
N ASP A 9 -1.68 11.31 8.12
CA ASP A 9 -0.73 11.89 9.05
C ASP A 9 -0.66 11.05 10.32
N VAL A 10 0.48 11.04 10.99
CA VAL A 10 0.64 10.30 12.26
C VAL A 10 -0.35 10.74 13.33
N SER A 11 -0.86 11.96 13.25
CA SER A 11 -1.85 12.49 14.17
C SER A 11 -3.29 12.13 13.82
N ASP A 12 -3.53 11.53 12.66
CA ASP A 12 -4.87 11.09 12.28
C ASP A 12 -5.31 9.89 13.12
N SER A 13 -6.62 9.78 13.35
CA SER A 13 -7.19 8.61 14.04
C SER A 13 -7.16 7.37 13.14
N LEU A 14 -7.13 6.19 13.77
CA LEU A 14 -7.25 4.94 13.01
C LEU A 14 -8.59 4.80 12.30
N LEU A 15 -9.65 5.36 12.87
CA LEU A 15 -10.97 5.34 12.24
C LEU A 15 -10.97 6.14 10.94
N ARG A 16 -10.26 7.27 10.91
CA ARG A 16 -10.10 8.05 9.67
C ARG A 16 -9.33 7.24 8.62
N ALA A 17 -8.27 6.56 9.01
CA ALA A 17 -7.52 5.69 8.11
C ALA A 17 -8.40 4.56 7.55
N ARG A 18 -9.21 3.94 8.41
CA ARG A 18 -10.18 2.92 7.99
C ARG A 18 -11.16 3.46 6.96
N ASP A 19 -11.69 4.65 7.19
CA ASP A 19 -12.64 5.26 6.28
C ASP A 19 -12.01 5.57 4.92
N LEU A 20 -10.77 6.07 4.91
CA LEU A 20 -10.02 6.30 3.67
C LEU A 20 -9.78 5.01 2.89
N MET A 21 -9.39 3.94 3.58
CA MET A 21 -9.17 2.64 2.94
C MET A 21 -10.46 2.10 2.31
N THR A 22 -11.57 2.22 3.03
CA THR A 22 -12.87 1.77 2.56
C THR A 22 -13.38 2.61 1.39
N GLU A 23 -13.29 3.93 1.52
CA GLU A 23 -13.79 4.86 0.51
C GLU A 23 -13.04 4.73 -0.81
N HIS A 24 -11.73 4.56 -0.76
CA HIS A 24 -10.87 4.52 -1.95
C HIS A 24 -10.47 3.09 -2.35
N GLU A 25 -10.97 2.09 -1.65
CA GLU A 25 -10.68 0.67 -1.92
C GLU A 25 -9.18 0.37 -1.96
N VAL A 26 -8.45 0.94 -1.02
CA VAL A 26 -7.00 0.72 -0.88
C VAL A 26 -6.71 0.01 0.44
N ARG A 27 -5.63 -0.75 0.47
CA ARG A 27 -5.21 -1.55 1.64
C ARG A 27 -3.90 -1.08 2.25
N HIS A 28 -3.31 -0.05 1.68
CA HIS A 28 -2.03 0.50 2.12
C HIS A 28 -2.14 2.01 2.09
N LEU A 29 -1.72 2.66 3.16
CA LEU A 29 -1.67 4.11 3.22
C LEU A 29 -0.26 4.54 3.66
N PRO A 30 0.42 5.36 2.87
CA PRO A 30 1.63 6.02 3.34
C PRO A 30 1.33 6.87 4.58
N VAL A 31 2.26 6.87 5.52
CA VAL A 31 2.14 7.62 6.77
C VAL A 31 3.18 8.74 6.76
N VAL A 32 2.72 9.96 6.95
CA VAL A 32 3.56 11.14 6.92
C VAL A 32 3.46 11.94 8.23
N LYS A 33 4.47 12.76 8.46
CA LYS A 33 4.42 13.81 9.47
C LYS A 33 4.79 15.10 8.76
N GLY A 34 3.79 15.95 8.55
CA GLY A 34 3.96 17.10 7.66
C GLY A 34 4.29 16.62 6.24
N HIS A 35 5.49 16.91 5.75
CA HIS A 35 5.96 16.46 4.43
C HIS A 35 6.90 15.26 4.50
N GLU A 36 7.23 14.79 5.71
CA GLU A 36 8.16 13.69 5.89
C GLU A 36 7.42 12.36 5.84
N LEU A 37 7.89 11.46 4.97
CA LEU A 37 7.40 10.10 4.88
C LEU A 37 7.99 9.27 6.03
N LEU A 38 7.13 8.73 6.90
CA LEU A 38 7.56 7.99 8.08
C LEU A 38 7.40 6.49 7.94
N GLY A 39 6.37 6.03 7.24
CA GLY A 39 6.09 4.62 7.18
C GLY A 39 4.87 4.29 6.35
N ILE A 40 4.29 3.14 6.66
CA ILE A 40 3.10 2.63 5.97
C ILE A 40 2.13 2.03 6.98
N LEU A 41 0.84 2.19 6.71
CA LEU A 41 -0.23 1.55 7.46
C LEU A 41 -0.95 0.58 6.54
N THR A 42 -1.02 -0.70 6.93
CA THR A 42 -1.72 -1.72 6.15
C THR A 42 -3.09 -2.00 6.73
N ASP A 43 -4.00 -2.46 5.87
CA ASP A 43 -5.34 -2.89 6.28
C ASP A 43 -5.27 -3.99 7.36
N ARG A 44 -4.32 -4.92 7.24
CA ARG A 44 -4.13 -5.98 8.22
C ARG A 44 -3.81 -5.43 9.60
N ASP A 45 -2.85 -4.51 9.68
CA ASP A 45 -2.44 -3.93 10.97
C ASP A 45 -3.55 -3.09 11.58
N LEU A 46 -4.29 -2.37 10.74
CA LEU A 46 -5.43 -1.58 11.18
C LEU A 46 -6.53 -2.46 11.75
N LYS A 47 -6.90 -3.53 11.07
CA LYS A 47 -7.92 -4.47 11.53
C LYS A 47 -7.51 -5.15 12.83
N ARG A 48 -6.25 -5.53 12.94
CA ARG A 48 -5.73 -6.13 14.18
C ARG A 48 -5.81 -5.16 15.35
N ALA A 49 -5.45 -3.90 15.14
CA ALA A 49 -5.50 -2.89 16.18
C ALA A 49 -6.92 -2.54 16.62
N LEU A 50 -7.88 -2.61 15.71
CA LEU A 50 -9.30 -2.31 15.99
C LEU A 50 -10.11 -3.54 16.44
N ASP A 51 -9.50 -4.72 16.48
CA ASP A 51 -10.19 -5.95 16.89
C ASP A 51 -10.45 -5.91 18.41
N PRO A 52 -11.74 -5.96 18.84
CA PRO A 52 -12.08 -5.92 20.26
C PRO A 52 -11.59 -7.15 21.03
N ASP A 53 -11.32 -8.27 20.35
CA ASP A 53 -10.86 -9.50 20.97
C ASP A 53 -9.36 -9.51 21.29
N LEU A 54 -8.60 -8.51 20.81
CA LEU A 54 -7.16 -8.41 21.06
C LEU A 54 -6.80 -7.57 22.29
N GLY A 55 -7.76 -7.28 23.15
CA GLY A 55 -7.49 -6.73 24.48
C GLY A 55 -7.21 -5.24 24.55
N LEU A 56 -7.41 -4.49 23.48
CA LEU A 56 -7.32 -3.03 23.55
C LEU A 56 -8.58 -2.48 24.22
N PRO A 57 -8.46 -1.52 25.14
CA PRO A 57 -9.63 -0.95 25.81
C PRO A 57 -10.58 -0.31 24.79
N PRO A 58 -11.89 -0.65 24.82
CA PRO A 58 -12.83 -0.16 23.80
C PRO A 58 -13.03 1.37 23.82
N LYS A 59 -12.56 2.05 24.88
CA LYS A 59 -12.65 3.50 24.98
C LYS A 59 -11.35 4.22 24.63
N THR A 60 -10.30 3.48 24.27
CA THR A 60 -9.02 4.08 23.91
C THR A 60 -9.05 4.47 22.45
N GLU A 61 -8.97 5.76 22.18
CA GLU A 61 -8.81 6.24 20.82
C GLU A 61 -7.39 5.94 20.35
N LEU A 62 -7.29 5.22 19.23
CA LEU A 62 -6.01 4.91 18.62
C LEU A 62 -5.73 5.85 17.45
N PHE A 63 -4.48 6.23 17.33
CA PHE A 63 -3.98 7.08 16.26
C PHE A 63 -3.08 6.29 15.34
N VAL A 64 -2.88 6.80 14.15
CA VAL A 64 -1.97 6.19 13.17
C VAL A 64 -0.58 5.98 13.77
N ARG A 65 -0.08 6.94 14.57
CA ARG A 65 1.23 6.83 15.23
C ARG A 65 1.38 5.61 16.14
N ASP A 66 0.28 5.04 16.60
CA ASP A 66 0.30 3.89 17.52
C ASP A 66 0.46 2.56 16.79
N VAL A 67 0.25 2.52 15.48
CA VAL A 67 0.08 1.27 14.74
C VAL A 67 0.93 1.16 13.46
N TYR A 68 1.30 2.28 12.85
CA TYR A 68 1.99 2.22 11.55
C TYR A 68 3.34 1.50 11.63
N LEU A 69 3.77 0.95 10.50
CA LEU A 69 5.07 0.30 10.37
C LEU A 69 6.11 1.32 9.91
N PRO A 70 7.20 1.52 10.68
CA PRO A 70 8.29 2.38 10.26
C PRO A 70 9.13 1.71 9.16
N ASP A 71 10.04 2.48 8.56
CA ASP A 71 10.99 1.99 7.57
C ASP A 71 10.32 1.31 6.36
N PRO A 72 9.44 2.02 5.63
CA PRO A 72 8.80 1.45 4.47
C PRO A 72 9.81 1.23 3.35
N TYR A 73 9.52 0.28 2.44
CA TYR A 73 10.32 0.12 1.25
C TYR A 73 10.02 1.29 0.31
N VAL A 74 11.03 2.10 0.06
CA VAL A 74 10.92 3.30 -0.78
C VAL A 74 11.86 3.16 -1.96
N VAL A 75 11.34 3.42 -3.15
CA VAL A 75 12.12 3.40 -4.38
C VAL A 75 11.91 4.72 -5.13
N ASP A 76 12.88 5.06 -5.97
CA ASP A 76 12.78 6.19 -6.88
C ASP A 76 11.93 5.79 -8.09
N ASP A 77 11.28 6.76 -8.74
CA ASP A 77 10.43 6.49 -9.92
C ASP A 77 11.23 5.99 -11.14
N HIS A 78 12.56 6.11 -11.12
CA HIS A 78 13.44 5.56 -12.14
C HIS A 78 14.00 4.17 -11.78
N SER A 79 13.66 3.62 -10.61
CA SER A 79 14.13 2.30 -10.21
C SER A 79 13.61 1.22 -11.17
N PRO A 80 14.46 0.28 -11.64
CA PRO A 80 14.01 -0.80 -12.50
C PRO A 80 12.92 -1.63 -11.83
N LEU A 81 11.83 -1.86 -12.52
CA LEU A 81 10.68 -2.56 -11.96
C LEU A 81 11.00 -4.02 -11.59
N ASP A 82 11.81 -4.70 -12.40
CA ASP A 82 12.23 -6.07 -12.10
C ASP A 82 12.99 -6.17 -10.76
N ASP A 83 13.85 -5.22 -10.46
CA ASP A 83 14.57 -5.16 -9.19
C ASP A 83 13.61 -4.89 -8.03
N VAL A 84 12.63 -4.01 -8.23
CA VAL A 84 11.61 -3.71 -7.21
C VAL A 84 10.78 -4.96 -6.91
N LEU A 85 10.33 -5.66 -7.95
CA LEU A 85 9.53 -6.87 -7.80
C LEU A 85 10.32 -7.99 -7.10
N GLU A 86 11.58 -8.17 -7.47
CA GLU A 86 12.44 -9.18 -6.82
C GLU A 86 12.65 -8.88 -5.35
N HIS A 87 12.89 -7.62 -5.01
CA HIS A 87 13.03 -7.20 -3.61
C HIS A 87 11.74 -7.43 -2.81
N MET A 88 10.60 -7.07 -3.39
CA MET A 88 9.30 -7.29 -2.75
C MET A 88 9.06 -8.79 -2.50
N ALA A 89 9.37 -9.63 -3.48
CA ALA A 89 9.20 -11.08 -3.35
C ALA A 89 10.13 -11.66 -2.28
N THR A 90 11.39 -11.27 -2.30
CA THR A 90 12.41 -11.78 -1.37
C THR A 90 12.07 -11.41 0.08
N HIS A 91 11.58 -10.20 0.31
CA HIS A 91 11.29 -9.70 1.65
C HIS A 91 9.82 -9.77 2.03
N HIS A 92 8.98 -10.40 1.23
CA HIS A 92 7.54 -10.58 1.48
C HIS A 92 6.82 -9.24 1.72
N LEU A 93 7.13 -8.25 0.89
CA LEU A 93 6.54 -6.93 0.98
C LEU A 93 5.32 -6.80 0.06
N GLY A 94 4.26 -6.20 0.57
CA GLY A 94 3.02 -5.98 -0.19
C GLY A 94 3.01 -4.67 -0.98
N SER A 95 3.96 -3.79 -0.74
CA SER A 95 3.99 -2.48 -1.39
C SER A 95 5.40 -1.90 -1.45
N ALA A 96 5.57 -0.98 -2.39
CA ALA A 96 6.74 -0.10 -2.49
C ALA A 96 6.22 1.32 -2.64
N LEU A 97 6.72 2.24 -1.83
CA LEU A 97 6.43 3.65 -1.98
C LEU A 97 7.37 4.23 -3.02
N VAL A 98 6.82 5.01 -3.93
CA VAL A 98 7.58 5.57 -5.04
C VAL A 98 7.75 7.06 -4.84
N THR A 99 9.00 7.52 -4.90
CA THR A 99 9.32 8.94 -4.79
C THR A 99 9.80 9.48 -6.13
N LYS A 100 9.56 10.75 -6.32
CA LYS A 100 10.10 11.52 -7.44
C LYS A 100 10.67 12.82 -6.87
N HIS A 101 11.95 13.07 -7.15
CA HIS A 101 12.65 14.21 -6.57
C HIS A 101 12.52 14.26 -5.03
N GLY A 102 12.61 13.10 -4.38
CA GLY A 102 12.54 12.98 -2.93
C GLY A 102 11.15 13.12 -2.32
N ARG A 103 10.11 13.28 -3.14
CA ARG A 103 8.73 13.43 -2.67
C ARG A 103 7.89 12.22 -3.04
N LEU A 104 6.94 11.88 -2.18
CA LEU A 104 6.02 10.78 -2.44
C LEU A 104 5.23 11.05 -3.72
N ALA A 105 5.39 10.18 -4.72
CA ALA A 105 4.76 10.31 -6.03
C ALA A 105 3.73 9.22 -6.29
N GLY A 106 3.86 8.06 -5.66
CA GLY A 106 2.94 6.97 -5.88
C GLY A 106 3.18 5.80 -4.94
N ILE A 107 2.36 4.77 -5.11
CA ILE A 107 2.51 3.50 -4.42
C ILE A 107 2.35 2.38 -5.44
N PHE A 108 3.21 1.39 -5.35
CA PHE A 108 3.16 0.18 -6.16
C PHE A 108 2.89 -1.01 -5.25
N THR A 109 1.84 -1.77 -5.53
CA THR A 109 1.40 -2.86 -4.67
C THR A 109 1.49 -4.21 -5.37
N SER A 110 1.34 -5.29 -4.58
CA SER A 110 1.24 -6.65 -5.14
C SER A 110 0.08 -6.76 -6.13
N THR A 111 -1.02 -6.05 -5.90
CA THR A 111 -2.15 -6.01 -6.84
C THR A 111 -1.74 -5.39 -8.17
N ASP A 112 -0.96 -4.29 -8.13
CA ASP A 112 -0.43 -3.67 -9.36
C ASP A 112 0.48 -4.63 -10.11
N ALA A 113 1.33 -5.38 -9.38
CA ALA A 113 2.21 -6.37 -9.97
C ALA A 113 1.44 -7.48 -10.68
N CYS A 114 0.40 -8.00 -10.05
CA CYS A 114 -0.46 -9.03 -10.64
C CYS A 114 -1.15 -8.52 -11.90
N ARG A 115 -1.66 -7.31 -11.87
CA ARG A 115 -2.33 -6.71 -13.03
C ARG A 115 -1.34 -6.51 -14.19
N ALA A 116 -0.16 -5.96 -13.89
CA ALA A 116 0.87 -5.73 -14.89
C ALA A 116 1.32 -7.04 -15.54
N TYR A 117 1.49 -8.10 -14.75
CA TYR A 117 1.90 -9.41 -15.27
C TYR A 117 0.78 -10.04 -16.10
N SER A 118 -0.47 -9.92 -15.68
CA SER A 118 -1.62 -10.38 -16.44
C SER A 118 -1.67 -9.71 -17.82
N GLU A 119 -1.49 -8.41 -17.88
CA GLU A 119 -1.46 -7.65 -19.14
C GLU A 119 -0.29 -8.07 -20.03
N HIS A 120 0.88 -8.30 -19.42
CA HIS A 120 2.07 -8.77 -20.15
C HIS A 120 1.84 -10.14 -20.79
N LEU A 121 1.26 -11.08 -20.04
CA LEU A 121 0.94 -12.42 -20.56
C LEU A 121 -0.07 -12.36 -21.71
N ARG A 122 -1.06 -11.49 -21.63
CA ARG A 122 -2.04 -11.31 -22.71
C ARG A 122 -1.43 -10.74 -23.97
N ARG A 123 -0.40 -9.91 -23.86
CA ARG A 123 0.32 -9.41 -25.03
C ARG A 123 1.17 -10.50 -25.69
N ILE A 124 1.82 -11.35 -24.88
CA ILE A 124 2.65 -12.46 -25.39
C ILE A 124 1.79 -13.61 -25.90
N PHE A 125 0.70 -13.93 -25.21
CA PHE A 125 -0.20 -15.03 -25.52
C PHE A 125 -1.63 -14.50 -25.68
N PRO A 126 -1.94 -13.81 -26.81
CA PRO A 126 -3.27 -13.25 -27.00
C PRO A 126 -4.33 -14.35 -27.04
N LYS A 127 -5.45 -14.12 -26.35
CA LYS A 127 -6.58 -15.06 -26.38
C LYS A 127 -7.37 -14.85 -27.68
N PRO A 128 -7.89 -15.94 -28.30
CA PRO A 128 -8.79 -15.81 -29.42
C PRO A 128 -10.03 -14.99 -29.08
N VAL A 129 -10.53 -14.22 -30.03
CA VAL A 129 -11.76 -13.43 -29.88
C VAL A 129 -12.93 -14.37 -29.59
N GLY A 130 -13.74 -14.03 -28.57
CA GLY A 130 -14.91 -14.82 -28.18
C GLY A 130 -14.62 -15.98 -27.25
N THR A 131 -13.40 -16.12 -26.74
CA THR A 131 -13.05 -17.12 -25.73
C THR A 131 -13.44 -16.61 -24.35
N ASP A 132 -14.38 -17.31 -23.69
CA ASP A 132 -14.68 -17.00 -22.29
C ASP A 132 -13.53 -17.46 -21.43
N ALA A 133 -13.04 -16.56 -20.60
CA ALA A 133 -12.16 -16.91 -19.50
C ALA A 133 -13.03 -17.55 -18.43
N ALA A 134 -13.06 -18.85 -18.40
CA ALA A 134 -13.78 -19.58 -17.36
C ALA A 134 -13.13 -19.31 -15.99
#